data_07536d367a0fbe18c76a12b03d19d453
#
_entry.id   07536d367a0fbe18c76a12b03d19d453
#
_cell.length_a   1.000
_cell.length_b   1.000
_cell.length_c   1.000
_cell.angle_alpha   90.00
_cell.angle_beta   90.00
_cell.angle_gamma   90.00
#
_symmetry.space_group_name_H-M   'P 1'
#
loop_
_entity.id
_entity.type
_entity.pdbx_description
1 polymer ?
#
loop_
_entity_poly.entity_id
_entity_poly.type
_entity_poly.pdbx_seq_one_letter_code
_entity_poly.pdbx_strand_id
1 'polypeptide(L)'
;MNISKKLYQTNKIVKSILEEEEKARNSDSYLYLQVLYRVGQVKGIDVNAMSVPKFLLHRNQLGFPCFETVRRSRQKIQAEHPELAASDDVEAQRIINERVYRDYARSKMK
;
A
#
# COMPACT_ATOMS: atom_id res chain seq x y z
N MET A 1 -21.18 6.27 2.65
CA MET A 1 -19.80 6.60 3.04
C MET A 1 -19.08 7.18 1.85
N ASN A 2 -18.53 8.35 1.96
CA ASN A 2 -17.85 8.96 0.83
C ASN A 2 -16.40 8.50 0.70
N ILE A 3 -15.84 8.70 -0.47
CA ILE A 3 -14.48 8.27 -0.84
C ILE A 3 -13.43 8.95 0.03
N SER A 4 -13.63 10.22 0.38
CA SER A 4 -12.69 11.00 1.20
C SER A 4 -12.49 10.39 2.58
N LYS A 5 -13.55 9.88 3.19
CA LYS A 5 -13.47 9.23 4.50
C LYS A 5 -12.68 7.94 4.43
N LYS A 6 -12.88 7.13 3.38
CA LYS A 6 -12.14 5.88 3.17
C LYS A 6 -10.65 6.16 2.98
N LEU A 7 -10.30 7.16 2.17
CA LEU A 7 -8.91 7.55 1.94
C LEU A 7 -8.25 8.04 3.23
N TYR A 8 -8.95 8.82 4.02
CA TYR A 8 -8.44 9.30 5.30
C TYR A 8 -8.11 8.14 6.24
N GLN A 9 -9.01 7.16 6.33
CA GLN A 9 -8.81 5.99 7.18
C GLN A 9 -7.63 5.15 6.68
N THR A 10 -7.50 4.96 5.38
CA THR A 10 -6.37 4.23 4.80
C THR A 10 -5.05 4.94 5.10
N ASN A 11 -4.99 6.25 4.91
CA ASN A 11 -3.78 7.03 5.21
C ASN A 11 -3.38 6.90 6.68
N LYS A 12 -4.35 6.93 7.57
CA LYS A 12 -4.11 6.81 9.01
C LYS A 12 -3.53 5.44 9.37
N ILE A 13 -4.08 4.37 8.80
CA ILE A 13 -3.61 3.01 9.01
C ILE A 13 -2.19 2.85 8.46
N VAL A 14 -1.95 3.32 7.24
CA VAL A 14 -0.63 3.24 6.60
C VAL A 14 0.42 3.99 7.43
N LYS A 15 0.11 5.20 7.85
CA LYS A 15 1.04 5.99 8.67
C LYS A 15 1.40 5.26 9.98
N SER A 16 0.41 4.71 10.65
CA SER A 16 0.61 3.95 11.89
C SER A 16 1.54 2.75 11.68
N ILE A 17 1.35 2.02 10.59
CA ILE A 17 2.20 0.87 10.27
C ILE A 17 3.63 1.32 9.95
N LEU A 18 3.79 2.39 9.19
CA LEU A 18 5.12 2.92 8.86
C LEU A 18 5.87 3.38 10.11
N GLU A 19 5.17 3.94 11.08
CA GLU A 19 5.77 4.34 12.35
C GLU A 19 6.22 3.15 13.19
N GLU A 20 5.44 2.08 13.21
CA GLU A 20 5.67 0.91 14.06
C GLU A 20 6.61 -0.10 13.42
N GLU A 21 6.62 -0.20 12.09
CA GLU A 21 7.34 -1.27 11.39
C GLU A 21 8.25 -0.73 10.29
N GLU A 22 9.54 -0.72 10.56
CA GLU A 22 10.55 -0.27 9.61
C GLU A 22 10.50 -1.07 8.31
N LYS A 23 10.23 -2.38 8.40
CA LYS A 23 10.14 -3.27 7.24
C LYS A 23 9.07 -2.81 6.25
N ALA A 24 7.98 -2.23 6.74
CA ALA A 24 6.90 -1.72 5.90
C ALA A 24 7.35 -0.51 5.07
N ARG A 25 8.32 0.25 5.55
CA ARG A 25 8.87 1.40 4.81
C ARG A 25 9.59 0.97 3.55
N ASN A 26 10.14 -0.24 3.55
CA ASN A 26 10.99 -0.76 2.48
C ASN A 26 10.28 -1.75 1.55
N SER A 27 9.07 -2.19 1.89
CA SER A 27 8.37 -3.22 1.11
C SER A 27 6.89 -2.91 1.02
N ASP A 28 6.42 -2.62 -0.19
CA ASP A 28 4.99 -2.37 -0.44
C ASP A 28 4.15 -3.61 -0.20
N SER A 29 4.67 -4.78 -0.54
CA SER A 29 3.96 -6.05 -0.29
C SER A 29 3.77 -6.31 1.21
N TYR A 30 4.81 -6.09 1.99
CA TYR A 30 4.74 -6.23 3.44
C TYR A 30 3.76 -5.22 4.04
N LEU A 31 3.87 -3.97 3.60
CA LEU A 31 2.94 -2.91 4.04
C LEU A 31 1.49 -3.28 3.74
N TYR A 32 1.22 -3.73 2.51
CA TYR A 32 -0.13 -4.10 2.10
C TYR A 32 -0.68 -5.24 2.97
N LEU A 33 0.14 -6.27 3.22
CA LEU A 33 -0.26 -7.37 4.08
C LEU A 33 -0.63 -6.88 5.49
N GLN A 34 0.14 -5.97 6.06
CA GLN A 34 -0.15 -5.39 7.37
C GLN A 34 -1.45 -4.57 7.37
N VAL A 35 -1.71 -3.85 6.30
CA VAL A 35 -2.98 -3.11 6.14
C VAL A 35 -4.15 -4.10 6.13
N LEU A 36 -4.02 -5.20 5.40
CA LEU A 36 -5.06 -6.23 5.34
C LEU A 36 -5.34 -6.82 6.72
N TYR A 37 -4.29 -7.11 7.49
CA TYR A 37 -4.47 -7.64 8.84
C TYR A 37 -5.22 -6.66 9.74
N ARG A 38 -4.88 -5.39 9.69
CA ARG A 38 -5.54 -4.39 10.54
C ARG A 38 -7.00 -4.17 10.15
N VAL A 39 -7.28 -4.07 8.86
CA VAL A 39 -8.65 -3.95 8.37
C VAL A 39 -9.45 -5.21 8.74
N GLY A 40 -8.84 -6.38 8.56
CA GLY A 40 -9.46 -7.66 8.89
C GLY A 40 -9.83 -7.75 10.38
N GLN A 41 -8.95 -7.30 11.27
CA GLN A 41 -9.23 -7.28 12.70
C GLN A 41 -10.46 -6.45 13.04
N VAL A 42 -10.58 -5.27 12.44
CA VAL A 42 -11.72 -4.38 12.69
C VAL A 42 -13.02 -5.02 12.20
N LYS A 43 -12.97 -5.74 11.08
CA LYS A 43 -14.14 -6.34 10.44
C LYS A 43 -14.44 -7.77 10.90
N GLY A 44 -13.58 -8.34 11.74
CA GLY A 44 -13.73 -9.72 12.18
C GLY A 44 -13.44 -10.75 11.09
N ILE A 45 -12.56 -10.42 10.15
CA ILE A 45 -12.18 -11.28 9.03
C ILE A 45 -10.77 -11.84 9.26
N ASP A 46 -10.62 -13.15 9.19
CA ASP A 46 -9.30 -13.79 9.24
C ASP A 46 -8.70 -13.80 7.83
N VAL A 47 -7.79 -12.87 7.58
CA VAL A 47 -7.15 -12.72 6.27
C VAL A 47 -6.35 -13.98 5.90
N ASN A 48 -5.74 -14.64 6.87
CA ASN A 48 -4.96 -15.86 6.61
C ASN A 48 -5.82 -17.05 6.16
N ALA A 49 -7.10 -17.05 6.52
CA ALA A 49 -8.04 -18.08 6.12
C ALA A 49 -8.68 -17.81 4.75
N MET A 50 -8.41 -16.65 4.17
CA MET A 50 -9.01 -16.25 2.90
C MET A 50 -8.15 -16.73 1.72
N SER A 51 -8.78 -17.39 0.74
CA SER A 51 -8.07 -17.79 -0.47
C SER A 51 -7.78 -16.57 -1.35
N VAL A 52 -6.74 -16.66 -2.17
CA VAL A 52 -6.40 -15.59 -3.12
C VAL A 52 -7.55 -15.30 -4.09
N PRO A 53 -8.20 -16.31 -4.69
CA PRO A 53 -9.34 -16.04 -5.57
C PRO A 53 -10.49 -15.32 -4.85
N LYS A 54 -10.81 -15.74 -3.64
CA LYS A 54 -11.87 -15.10 -2.86
C LYS A 54 -11.53 -13.63 -2.59
N PHE A 55 -10.29 -13.35 -2.20
CA PHE A 55 -9.83 -12.00 -1.94
C PHE A 55 -9.93 -11.13 -3.19
N LEU A 56 -9.41 -11.63 -4.32
CA LEU A 56 -9.39 -10.85 -5.57
C LEU A 56 -10.79 -10.52 -6.06
N LEU A 57 -11.72 -11.47 -5.95
CA LEU A 57 -13.08 -11.29 -6.44
C LEU A 57 -13.93 -10.41 -5.52
N HIS A 58 -13.69 -10.44 -4.22
CA HIS A 58 -14.57 -9.81 -3.24
C HIS A 58 -13.91 -8.70 -2.42
N ARG A 59 -12.66 -8.34 -2.72
CA ARG A 59 -11.89 -7.34 -1.96
C ARG A 59 -12.68 -6.05 -1.72
N ASN A 60 -13.26 -5.49 -2.76
CA ASN A 60 -13.98 -4.22 -2.68
C ASN A 60 -15.23 -4.34 -1.80
N GLN A 61 -15.99 -5.41 -1.99
CA GLN A 61 -17.20 -5.67 -1.21
C GLN A 61 -16.89 -5.88 0.27
N LEU A 62 -15.75 -6.50 0.57
CA LEU A 62 -15.31 -6.74 1.94
C LEU A 62 -14.72 -5.48 2.58
N GLY A 63 -14.48 -4.43 1.80
CA GLY A 63 -13.98 -3.15 2.33
C GLY A 63 -12.48 -3.05 2.48
N PHE A 64 -11.71 -3.95 1.86
CA PHE A 64 -10.25 -3.86 1.84
C PHE A 64 -9.79 -2.86 0.76
N PRO A 65 -8.83 -1.97 1.06
CA PRO A 65 -8.29 -1.09 0.04
C PRO A 65 -7.49 -1.88 -1.00
N CYS A 66 -7.35 -1.34 -2.22
CA CYS A 66 -6.51 -1.99 -3.21
C CYS A 66 -5.03 -1.66 -2.98
N PHE A 67 -4.17 -2.49 -3.55
CA PHE A 67 -2.71 -2.33 -3.42
C PHE A 67 -2.25 -0.94 -3.84
N GLU A 68 -2.75 -0.44 -4.97
CA GLU A 68 -2.35 0.86 -5.50
C GLU A 68 -2.72 2.01 -4.56
N THR A 69 -3.87 1.95 -3.92
CA THR A 69 -4.29 2.96 -2.94
C THR A 69 -3.31 3.01 -1.76
N VAL A 70 -2.92 1.85 -1.27
CA VAL A 70 -1.97 1.74 -0.16
C VAL A 70 -0.59 2.26 -0.58
N ARG A 71 -0.13 1.90 -1.78
CA ARG A 71 1.15 2.35 -2.33
C ARG A 71 1.20 3.87 -2.45
N ARG A 72 0.14 4.47 -2.98
CA ARG A 72 0.05 5.94 -3.11
C ARG A 72 0.03 6.63 -1.75
N SER A 73 -0.67 6.03 -0.79
CA SER A 73 -0.70 6.53 0.58
C SER A 73 0.70 6.53 1.18
N ARG A 74 1.47 5.44 1.01
CA ARG A 74 2.86 5.37 1.46
C ARG A 74 3.70 6.47 0.83
N GLN A 75 3.61 6.66 -0.47
CA GLN A 75 4.38 7.68 -1.19
C GLN A 75 4.12 9.07 -0.60
N LYS A 76 2.87 9.40 -0.38
CA LYS A 76 2.48 10.69 0.19
C LYS A 76 3.01 10.86 1.60
N ILE A 77 2.83 9.87 2.45
CA ILE A 77 3.23 9.93 3.86
C ILE A 77 4.75 10.05 3.98
N GLN A 78 5.50 9.26 3.22
CA GLN A 78 6.96 9.31 3.26
C GLN A 78 7.50 10.64 2.72
N ALA A 79 6.82 11.26 1.76
CA ALA A 79 7.19 12.59 1.27
C ALA A 79 6.98 13.67 2.33
N GLU A 80 5.92 13.56 3.12
CA GLU A 80 5.58 14.50 4.18
C GLU A 80 6.35 14.25 5.48
N HIS A 81 6.83 13.01 5.69
CA HIS A 81 7.48 12.57 6.93
C HIS A 81 8.81 11.87 6.61
N PRO A 82 9.90 12.65 6.41
CA PRO A 82 11.21 12.05 6.08
C PRO A 82 11.71 11.01 7.07
N GLU A 83 11.29 11.10 8.33
CA GLU A 83 11.65 10.11 9.37
C GLU A 83 11.06 8.73 9.11
N LEU A 84 10.04 8.65 8.24
CA LEU A 84 9.40 7.38 7.86
C LEU A 84 9.85 6.91 6.48
N ALA A 85 10.85 7.54 5.88
CA ALA A 85 11.34 7.20 4.56
C ALA A 85 11.96 5.79 4.54
N ALA A 86 11.95 5.19 3.36
CA ALA A 86 12.64 3.92 3.12
C ALA A 86 14.16 4.12 3.18
N SER A 87 14.92 3.03 3.24
CA SER A 87 16.38 3.10 3.14
C SER A 87 16.79 3.69 1.80
N ASP A 88 18.00 4.26 1.73
CA ASP A 88 18.50 4.92 0.52
C ASP A 88 18.55 3.98 -0.68
N ASP A 89 18.94 2.72 -0.46
CA ASP A 89 18.99 1.70 -1.54
C ASP A 89 17.59 1.43 -2.10
N VAL A 90 16.59 1.33 -1.24
CA VAL A 90 15.20 1.07 -1.65
C VAL A 90 14.65 2.28 -2.41
N GLU A 91 14.93 3.50 -1.94
CA GLU A 91 14.49 4.72 -2.62
C GLU A 91 15.12 4.83 -4.01
N ALA A 92 16.41 4.55 -4.12
CA ALA A 92 17.13 4.57 -5.41
C ALA A 92 16.53 3.54 -6.36
N GLN A 93 16.25 2.32 -5.89
CA GLN A 93 15.68 1.26 -6.71
C GLN A 93 14.25 1.61 -7.17
N ARG A 94 13.46 2.23 -6.31
CA ARG A 94 12.11 2.68 -6.67
C ARG A 94 12.14 3.72 -7.77
N ILE A 95 13.07 4.66 -7.72
CA ILE A 95 13.25 5.69 -8.76
C ILE A 95 13.61 5.03 -10.09
N ILE A 96 14.55 4.09 -10.08
CA ILE A 96 14.99 3.36 -11.28
C ILE A 96 13.80 2.58 -11.87
N ASN A 97 13.07 1.86 -11.05
CA ASN A 97 11.92 1.06 -11.50
C ASN A 97 10.83 1.93 -12.13
N GLU A 98 10.58 3.09 -11.55
CA GLU A 98 9.61 4.05 -12.09
C GLU A 98 10.01 4.55 -13.46
N ARG A 99 11.29 4.86 -13.66
CA ARG A 99 11.80 5.30 -14.97
C ARG A 99 11.69 4.22 -16.01
N VAL A 100 12.11 3.02 -15.69
CA VAL A 100 12.02 1.86 -16.61
C VAL A 100 10.58 1.62 -17.02
N TYR A 101 9.67 1.66 -16.08
CA TYR A 101 8.24 1.44 -16.34
C TYR A 101 7.66 2.54 -17.23
N ARG A 102 8.04 3.77 -16.99
CA ARG A 102 7.60 4.92 -17.78
C ARG A 102 8.09 4.85 -19.22
N ASP A 103 9.37 4.50 -19.41
CA ASP A 103 9.97 4.36 -20.73
C ASP A 103 9.33 3.22 -21.51
N TYR A 104 9.03 2.11 -20.85
CA TYR A 104 8.32 0.98 -21.46
C TYR A 104 6.94 1.40 -21.91
N ALA A 105 6.20 2.12 -21.10
CA ALA A 105 4.86 2.60 -21.44
C ALA A 105 4.90 3.53 -22.66
N ARG A 106 5.87 4.44 -22.73
CA ARG A 106 6.05 5.33 -23.89
C ARG A 106 6.36 4.55 -25.15
N SER A 107 7.21 3.54 -25.05
CA SER A 107 7.59 2.69 -26.18
C SER A 107 6.38 1.99 -26.77
N LYS A 108 5.44 1.56 -25.97
CA LYS A 108 4.21 0.88 -26.42
C LYS A 108 3.18 1.81 -27.03
N MET A 109 3.26 3.10 -26.75
CA MET A 109 2.31 4.09 -27.26
C MET A 109 2.64 4.61 -28.66
N LYS A 110 3.78 4.22 -29.22
CA LYS A 110 4.20 4.65 -30.57
C LYS A 110 3.62 3.77 -31.65
#